data_e25c49de129275b0acf5eee362206156
#
_entry.id   e25c49de129275b0acf5eee362206156
#
_cell.length_a   1.000
_cell.length_b   1.000
_cell.length_c   1.000
_cell.angle_alpha   90.00
_cell.angle_beta   90.00
_cell.angle_gamma   90.00
#
_symmetry.space_group_name_H-M   'P 1'
#
loop_
_entity.id
_entity.type
_entity.pdbx_description
1 polymer ?
#
loop_
_entity_poly.entity_id
_entity_poly.type
_entity_poly.pdbx_seq_one_letter_code
_entity_poly.pdbx_strand_id
1 'polypeptide(L)'
;MKLKHRGTSGGRNRTGAELTRIWAFAFAACIATLFANGCRLDMHIQPKYLPDKPTTFFSDGRSELPQIPGTVARGELRTDELMYQGTINGTPANVFPFPITKTDLARGQQRFNIYCSPCHGYDGQGHGMIVLRGFQQPPSYDSPHLLNAPVGHFFQVMTNGFGNMYSYASRVSPADRWRIAAYIRVLQLSGHAHMNDVPASERTKLEANGTPSGNSQNALPSAGDKSHE
;
A
#
# COMPACT_ATOMS: atom_id res chain seq x y z
N MET A 1 -14.77 72.22 -64.75
CA MET A 1 -15.01 71.39 -63.54
C MET A 1 -14.30 70.07 -63.80
N LYS A 2 -13.09 69.82 -63.24
CA LYS A 2 -12.22 68.65 -63.41
C LYS A 2 -12.27 67.76 -62.16
N LEU A 3 -12.90 66.61 -62.31
CA LEU A 3 -12.91 65.57 -61.21
C LEU A 3 -11.57 64.81 -61.28
N LYS A 4 -10.88 64.87 -60.15
CA LYS A 4 -9.58 64.22 -59.89
C LYS A 4 -9.83 62.83 -59.36
N HIS A 5 -9.62 61.78 -60.17
CA HIS A 5 -9.65 60.41 -59.74
C HIS A 5 -8.44 60.16 -58.77
N ARG A 6 -8.79 59.78 -57.53
CA ARG A 6 -7.84 59.30 -56.53
C ARG A 6 -7.61 57.80 -56.76
N GLY A 7 -6.42 57.45 -57.15
CA GLY A 7 -6.00 56.08 -57.32
C GLY A 7 -5.91 55.39 -55.98
N THR A 8 -6.54 54.24 -55.85
CA THR A 8 -6.45 53.30 -54.72
C THR A 8 -5.10 52.60 -54.80
N SER A 9 -4.25 52.93 -53.82
CA SER A 9 -2.97 52.26 -53.62
C SER A 9 -3.16 50.80 -53.19
N GLY A 10 -2.49 49.91 -53.94
CA GLY A 10 -2.53 48.45 -53.68
C GLY A 10 -2.10 48.09 -52.28
N GLY A 11 -2.98 47.44 -51.58
CA GLY A 11 -2.70 46.74 -50.32
C GLY A 11 -1.67 45.65 -50.59
N ARG A 12 -0.45 45.86 -50.21
CA ARG A 12 0.60 44.86 -50.18
C ARG A 12 0.22 43.80 -49.13
N ASN A 13 0.17 42.56 -49.56
CA ASN A 13 -0.02 41.38 -48.67
C ASN A 13 1.06 41.31 -47.58
N ARG A 14 0.88 42.09 -46.53
CA ARG A 14 1.72 42.02 -45.29
C ARG A 14 1.35 40.82 -44.43
N THR A 15 0.21 40.20 -44.64
CA THR A 15 -0.32 39.15 -43.80
C THR A 15 0.46 37.81 -43.85
N GLY A 16 1.04 37.45 -45.00
CA GLY A 16 1.82 36.22 -45.10
C GLY A 16 3.17 36.25 -44.38
N ALA A 17 3.89 37.34 -44.51
CA ALA A 17 5.22 37.48 -43.84
C ALA A 17 5.11 37.69 -42.32
N GLU A 18 4.04 38.30 -41.86
CA GLU A 18 3.77 38.42 -40.41
C GLU A 18 3.30 37.09 -39.79
N LEU A 19 2.45 36.35 -40.50
CA LEU A 19 2.04 35.00 -40.04
C LEU A 19 3.27 34.07 -39.94
N THR A 20 4.12 34.02 -40.91
CA THR A 20 5.33 33.19 -40.90
C THR A 20 6.26 33.56 -39.75
N ARG A 21 6.40 34.85 -39.42
CA ARG A 21 7.17 35.31 -38.25
C ARG A 21 6.53 34.87 -36.95
N ILE A 22 5.21 34.97 -36.80
CA ILE A 22 4.49 34.53 -35.60
C ILE A 22 4.67 33.02 -35.40
N TRP A 23 4.52 32.21 -36.48
CA TRP A 23 4.75 30.76 -36.40
C TRP A 23 6.22 30.42 -36.05
N ALA A 24 7.18 31.15 -36.62
CA ALA A 24 8.60 30.98 -36.29
C ALA A 24 8.89 31.30 -34.82
N PHE A 25 8.32 32.38 -34.27
CA PHE A 25 8.44 32.71 -32.85
C PHE A 25 7.72 31.69 -31.95
N ALA A 26 6.52 31.22 -32.31
CA ALA A 26 5.82 30.21 -31.57
C ALA A 26 6.60 28.85 -31.54
N PHE A 27 7.17 28.46 -32.67
CA PHE A 27 8.01 27.27 -32.78
C PHE A 27 9.30 27.41 -31.95
N ALA A 28 9.97 28.55 -32.02
CA ALA A 28 11.16 28.84 -31.20
C ALA A 28 10.84 28.84 -29.70
N ALA A 29 9.68 29.42 -29.32
CA ALA A 29 9.23 29.40 -27.93
C ALA A 29 8.91 27.97 -27.45
N CYS A 30 8.27 27.13 -28.27
CA CYS A 30 8.05 25.72 -27.94
C CYS A 30 9.36 24.95 -27.77
N ILE A 31 10.34 25.18 -28.64
CA ILE A 31 11.66 24.58 -28.52
C ILE A 31 12.34 25.05 -27.23
N ALA A 32 12.31 26.35 -26.92
CA ALA A 32 12.89 26.92 -25.70
C ALA A 32 12.24 26.34 -24.44
N THR A 33 10.90 26.14 -24.44
CA THR A 33 10.20 25.51 -23.30
C THR A 33 10.54 24.01 -23.15
N LEU A 34 10.76 23.29 -24.24
CA LEU A 34 11.22 21.90 -24.19
C LEU A 34 12.64 21.77 -23.61
N PHE A 35 13.53 22.69 -23.94
CA PHE A 35 14.87 22.73 -23.35
C PHE A 35 14.89 23.29 -21.92
N ALA A 36 13.94 24.15 -21.53
CA ALA A 36 13.82 24.68 -20.19
C ALA A 36 13.32 23.64 -19.17
N ASN A 37 12.61 22.59 -19.62
CA ASN A 37 12.22 21.44 -18.80
C ASN A 37 13.35 20.41 -18.65
N GLY A 38 14.61 20.82 -18.74
CA GLY A 38 15.77 19.97 -18.45
C GLY A 38 15.63 19.34 -17.07
N CYS A 39 15.84 18.02 -16.97
CA CYS A 39 15.86 17.28 -15.72
C CYS A 39 16.79 18.00 -14.74
N ARG A 40 16.23 18.67 -13.76
CA ARG A 40 16.98 19.23 -12.64
C ARG A 40 17.45 18.06 -11.78
N LEU A 41 18.71 17.72 -11.90
CA LEU A 41 19.39 16.74 -11.03
C LEU A 41 19.88 17.39 -9.73
N ASP A 42 19.55 18.66 -9.51
CA ASP A 42 19.86 19.38 -8.31
C ASP A 42 19.33 18.62 -7.09
N MET A 43 20.18 18.35 -6.13
CA MET A 43 19.88 17.61 -4.90
C MET A 43 19.58 16.11 -5.05
N HIS A 44 19.52 15.54 -6.25
CA HIS A 44 19.39 14.08 -6.44
C HIS A 44 20.68 13.35 -6.08
N ILE A 45 21.82 13.93 -6.44
CA ILE A 45 23.14 13.41 -6.05
C ILE A 45 23.79 14.45 -5.16
N GLN A 46 23.84 14.16 -3.87
CA GLN A 46 24.46 15.02 -2.87
C GLN A 46 25.87 14.50 -2.53
N PRO A 47 26.83 15.38 -2.17
CA PRO A 47 28.17 14.95 -1.73
C PRO A 47 28.12 14.38 -0.31
N LYS A 48 27.41 13.24 -0.15
CA LYS A 48 27.32 12.49 1.12
C LYS A 48 27.38 10.99 0.81
N TYR A 49 27.89 10.24 1.75
CA TYR A 49 27.80 8.78 1.68
C TYR A 49 26.38 8.33 1.94
N LEU A 50 25.88 7.46 1.08
CA LEU A 50 24.60 6.81 1.21
C LEU A 50 24.82 5.29 1.25
N PRO A 51 24.05 4.55 2.02
CA PRO A 51 24.03 3.09 1.93
C PRO A 51 23.86 2.66 0.46
N ASP A 52 24.47 1.57 0.07
CA ASP A 52 24.40 1.00 -1.29
C ASP A 52 25.04 1.87 -2.41
N LYS A 53 25.73 2.97 -2.07
CA LYS A 53 26.50 3.74 -3.04
C LYS A 53 27.96 3.29 -3.02
N PRO A 54 28.62 3.27 -4.20
CA PRO A 54 30.05 2.98 -4.25
C PRO A 54 30.85 4.12 -3.62
N THR A 55 31.98 3.79 -2.98
CA THR A 55 32.96 4.72 -2.45
C THR A 55 34.37 4.25 -2.73
N THR A 56 35.30 5.17 -2.82
CA THR A 56 36.74 4.87 -2.88
C THR A 56 37.40 4.93 -1.52
N PHE A 57 36.66 5.27 -0.47
CA PHE A 57 37.21 5.43 0.88
C PHE A 57 37.56 4.09 1.53
N PHE A 58 36.72 3.05 1.34
CA PHE A 58 36.97 1.71 1.84
C PHE A 58 37.48 0.80 0.72
N SER A 59 38.38 -0.12 1.06
CA SER A 59 39.00 -1.04 0.10
C SER A 59 38.01 -2.01 -0.58
N ASP A 60 36.87 -2.29 0.06
CA ASP A 60 35.78 -3.11 -0.48
C ASP A 60 34.83 -2.37 -1.42
N GLY A 61 35.07 -1.04 -1.61
CA GLY A 61 34.27 -0.20 -2.49
C GLY A 61 32.87 0.16 -1.97
N ARG A 62 32.52 -0.22 -0.74
CA ARG A 62 31.21 0.03 -0.14
C ARG A 62 31.22 1.29 0.70
N SER A 63 30.11 2.03 0.71
CA SER A 63 29.93 3.17 1.61
C SER A 63 29.33 2.77 2.97
N GLU A 64 28.80 1.57 3.09
CA GLU A 64 28.30 0.99 4.32
C GLU A 64 29.12 -0.26 4.68
N LEU A 65 29.65 -0.27 5.90
CA LEU A 65 30.38 -1.43 6.40
C LEU A 65 29.38 -2.50 6.88
N PRO A 66 29.68 -3.78 6.66
CA PRO A 66 28.90 -4.86 7.22
C PRO A 66 28.92 -4.80 8.76
N GLN A 67 27.82 -5.16 9.39
CA GLN A 67 27.77 -5.23 10.84
C GLN A 67 28.82 -6.22 11.36
N ILE A 68 29.56 -5.82 12.38
CA ILE A 68 30.54 -6.71 13.02
C ILE A 68 29.81 -7.88 13.67
N PRO A 69 30.12 -9.14 13.35
CA PRO A 69 29.49 -10.29 13.96
C PRO A 69 29.54 -10.24 15.50
N GLY A 70 28.44 -10.59 16.14
CA GLY A 70 28.33 -10.57 17.61
C GLY A 70 28.09 -9.19 18.24
N THR A 71 27.94 -8.13 17.42
CA THR A 71 27.59 -6.80 17.93
C THR A 71 26.10 -6.52 17.78
N VAL A 72 25.53 -5.80 18.74
CA VAL A 72 24.16 -5.31 18.74
C VAL A 72 24.21 -3.80 18.85
N ALA A 73 23.49 -3.09 17.99
CA ALA A 73 23.40 -1.65 18.07
C ALA A 73 22.76 -1.20 19.41
N ARG A 74 23.16 -0.03 19.89
CA ARG A 74 22.60 0.51 21.13
C ARG A 74 21.07 0.67 21.00
N GLY A 75 20.32 0.08 21.94
CA GLY A 75 18.86 0.08 21.95
C GLY A 75 18.22 -1.04 21.12
N GLU A 76 19.00 -1.86 20.40
CA GLU A 76 18.50 -2.96 19.58
C GLU A 76 18.60 -4.34 20.26
N LEU A 77 18.99 -4.38 21.55
CA LEU A 77 19.05 -5.62 22.31
C LEU A 77 17.62 -6.12 22.61
N ARG A 78 17.19 -7.13 21.88
CA ARG A 78 15.83 -7.67 21.87
C ARG A 78 15.76 -8.91 22.76
N THR A 79 15.80 -8.72 24.07
CA THR A 79 15.82 -9.82 25.07
C THR A 79 14.45 -10.38 25.39
N ASP A 80 13.36 -9.64 25.15
CA ASP A 80 11.99 -10.10 25.38
C ASP A 80 11.54 -11.01 24.23
N GLU A 81 11.51 -12.32 24.52
CA GLU A 81 11.12 -13.34 23.54
C GLU A 81 9.70 -13.13 23.03
N LEU A 82 8.74 -12.83 23.92
CA LEU A 82 7.36 -12.60 23.54
C LEU A 82 7.24 -11.39 22.59
N MET A 83 7.82 -10.26 22.99
CA MET A 83 7.71 -9.01 22.25
C MET A 83 8.36 -9.08 20.87
N TYR A 84 9.52 -9.74 20.73
CA TYR A 84 10.34 -9.68 19.52
C TYR A 84 10.31 -10.93 18.68
N GLN A 85 9.97 -12.10 19.25
CA GLN A 85 9.90 -13.38 18.53
C GLN A 85 8.48 -13.93 18.44
N GLY A 86 7.56 -13.45 19.27
CA GLY A 86 6.18 -13.94 19.30
C GLY A 86 6.04 -15.30 19.94
N THR A 87 7.03 -15.70 20.77
CA THR A 87 7.09 -17.03 21.41
C THR A 87 7.20 -16.92 22.91
N ILE A 88 6.87 -18.01 23.58
CA ILE A 88 7.18 -18.30 24.97
C ILE A 88 7.80 -19.70 24.99
N ASN A 89 9.03 -19.80 25.47
CA ASN A 89 9.80 -21.04 25.47
C ASN A 89 9.87 -21.69 24.06
N GLY A 90 10.09 -20.88 23.02
CA GLY A 90 10.20 -21.31 21.63
C GLY A 90 8.87 -21.70 20.96
N THR A 91 7.74 -21.66 21.67
CA THR A 91 6.42 -21.97 21.12
C THR A 91 5.63 -20.70 20.82
N PRO A 92 4.92 -20.57 19.67
CA PRO A 92 4.10 -19.41 19.37
C PRO A 92 3.11 -19.08 20.48
N ALA A 93 3.17 -17.85 20.99
CA ALA A 93 2.40 -17.43 22.15
C ALA A 93 0.92 -17.20 21.80
N ASN A 94 0.03 -17.52 22.75
CA ASN A 94 -1.39 -17.19 22.63
C ASN A 94 -1.80 -15.97 23.49
N VAL A 95 -0.84 -15.16 23.86
CA VAL A 95 -1.02 -13.93 24.64
C VAL A 95 -0.31 -12.77 23.95
N PHE A 96 -0.76 -11.55 24.22
CA PHE A 96 -0.12 -10.32 23.76
C PHE A 96 0.92 -9.84 24.78
N PRO A 97 2.03 -9.19 24.34
CA PRO A 97 3.06 -8.68 25.24
C PRO A 97 2.61 -7.41 25.99
N PHE A 98 1.48 -6.81 25.63
CA PHE A 98 0.87 -5.65 26.27
C PHE A 98 -0.65 -5.71 26.18
N PRO A 99 -1.39 -5.02 27.06
CA PRO A 99 -2.85 -4.93 26.98
C PRO A 99 -3.28 -4.27 25.67
N ILE A 100 -4.23 -4.89 24.96
CA ILE A 100 -4.77 -4.35 23.71
C ILE A 100 -5.92 -3.40 24.01
N THR A 101 -5.73 -2.16 23.65
CA THR A 101 -6.71 -1.09 23.80
C THR A 101 -7.46 -0.82 22.48
N LYS A 102 -8.55 -0.05 22.52
CA LYS A 102 -9.23 0.42 21.31
C LYS A 102 -8.31 1.23 20.38
N THR A 103 -7.39 2.00 20.96
CA THR A 103 -6.40 2.76 20.17
C THR A 103 -5.41 1.83 19.49
N ASP A 104 -5.00 0.73 20.13
CA ASP A 104 -4.12 -0.26 19.52
C ASP A 104 -4.83 -0.98 18.37
N LEU A 105 -6.11 -1.30 18.51
CA LEU A 105 -6.90 -1.89 17.42
C LEU A 105 -7.05 -0.94 16.23
N ALA A 106 -7.32 0.34 16.48
CA ALA A 106 -7.39 1.35 15.41
C ALA A 106 -6.05 1.50 14.69
N ARG A 107 -4.94 1.48 15.46
CA ARG A 107 -3.59 1.48 14.88
C ARG A 107 -3.31 0.20 14.10
N GLY A 108 -3.71 -0.96 14.62
CA GLY A 108 -3.59 -2.26 13.94
C GLY A 108 -4.33 -2.26 12.61
N GLN A 109 -5.58 -1.78 12.60
CA GLN A 109 -6.38 -1.61 11.37
C GLN A 109 -5.68 -0.70 10.35
N GLN A 110 -5.19 0.46 10.80
CA GLN A 110 -4.47 1.38 9.91
C GLN A 110 -3.26 0.70 9.26
N ARG A 111 -2.46 -0.02 10.04
CA ARG A 111 -1.27 -0.71 9.55
C ARG A 111 -1.61 -1.89 8.66
N PHE A 112 -2.62 -2.67 9.02
CA PHE A 112 -3.17 -3.74 8.19
C PHE A 112 -3.61 -3.22 6.83
N ASN A 113 -4.36 -2.13 6.80
CA ASN A 113 -4.86 -1.53 5.56
C ASN A 113 -3.72 -1.05 4.64
N ILE A 114 -2.59 -0.61 5.19
CA ILE A 114 -1.44 -0.15 4.41
C ILE A 114 -0.61 -1.32 3.87
N TYR A 115 -0.29 -2.30 4.73
CA TYR A 115 0.73 -3.32 4.43
C TYR A 115 0.14 -4.68 4.03
N CYS A 116 -1.04 -5.02 4.51
CA CYS A 116 -1.59 -6.37 4.40
C CYS A 116 -2.76 -6.45 3.41
N SER A 117 -3.66 -5.46 3.42
CA SER A 117 -4.87 -5.47 2.58
C SER A 117 -4.60 -5.58 1.06
N PRO A 118 -3.48 -5.09 0.50
CA PRO A 118 -3.23 -5.28 -0.94
C PRO A 118 -3.24 -6.75 -1.39
N CYS A 119 -2.83 -7.67 -0.52
CA CYS A 119 -2.89 -9.11 -0.78
C CYS A 119 -4.07 -9.78 -0.06
N HIS A 120 -4.28 -9.48 1.24
CA HIS A 120 -5.26 -10.17 2.07
C HIS A 120 -6.70 -9.65 1.96
N GLY A 121 -6.92 -8.49 1.30
CA GLY A 121 -8.21 -7.81 1.32
C GLY A 121 -8.46 -7.07 2.63
N TYR A 122 -9.42 -6.14 2.65
CA TYR A 122 -9.80 -5.42 3.88
C TYR A 122 -10.54 -6.31 4.88
N ASP A 123 -11.17 -7.36 4.39
CA ASP A 123 -11.92 -8.36 5.12
C ASP A 123 -11.06 -9.58 5.55
N GLY A 124 -9.83 -9.66 5.06
CA GLY A 124 -8.93 -10.77 5.34
C GLY A 124 -9.22 -12.07 4.59
N GLN A 125 -10.09 -12.02 3.55
CA GLN A 125 -10.47 -13.19 2.76
C GLN A 125 -9.46 -13.55 1.65
N GLY A 126 -8.39 -12.79 1.49
CA GLY A 126 -7.36 -13.07 0.49
C GLY A 126 -7.67 -12.55 -0.91
N HIS A 127 -8.68 -11.70 -1.08
CA HIS A 127 -9.05 -11.12 -2.38
C HIS A 127 -8.53 -9.69 -2.55
N GLY A 128 -7.27 -9.45 -2.16
CA GLY A 128 -6.65 -8.14 -2.29
C GLY A 128 -6.40 -7.75 -3.76
N MET A 129 -6.18 -6.46 -3.98
CA MET A 129 -6.00 -5.88 -5.33
C MET A 129 -4.90 -6.57 -6.14
N ILE A 130 -3.81 -6.99 -5.50
CA ILE A 130 -2.68 -7.65 -6.16
C ILE A 130 -3.06 -9.07 -6.59
N VAL A 131 -3.86 -9.78 -5.78
CA VAL A 131 -4.39 -11.11 -6.10
C VAL A 131 -5.30 -11.04 -7.32
N LEU A 132 -6.17 -10.04 -7.40
CA LEU A 132 -7.04 -9.81 -8.56
C LEU A 132 -6.24 -9.53 -9.85
N ARG A 133 -4.96 -9.23 -9.75
CA ARG A 133 -4.03 -9.02 -10.87
C ARG A 133 -3.09 -10.19 -11.13
N GLY A 134 -3.38 -11.37 -10.57
CA GLY A 134 -2.67 -12.61 -10.87
C GLY A 134 -1.63 -13.04 -9.83
N PHE A 135 -1.52 -12.34 -8.68
CA PHE A 135 -0.69 -12.84 -7.59
C PHE A 135 -1.38 -14.01 -6.88
N GLN A 136 -0.59 -14.91 -6.31
CA GLN A 136 -1.13 -16.06 -5.58
C GLN A 136 -2.00 -15.60 -4.40
N GLN A 137 -3.21 -16.14 -4.30
CA GLN A 137 -4.13 -15.83 -3.22
C GLN A 137 -3.61 -16.38 -1.88
N PRO A 138 -3.47 -15.54 -0.85
CA PRO A 138 -3.21 -16.01 0.50
C PRO A 138 -4.44 -16.70 1.08
N PRO A 139 -4.27 -17.60 2.07
CA PRO A 139 -5.40 -18.20 2.75
C PRO A 139 -6.24 -17.14 3.47
N SER A 140 -7.56 -17.33 3.49
CA SER A 140 -8.47 -16.53 4.31
C SER A 140 -8.13 -16.69 5.79
N TYR A 141 -8.20 -15.60 6.57
CA TYR A 141 -8.05 -15.67 8.02
C TYR A 141 -9.17 -16.48 8.71
N ASP A 142 -10.29 -16.72 8.02
CA ASP A 142 -11.39 -17.55 8.51
C ASP A 142 -11.19 -19.04 8.24
N SER A 143 -10.06 -19.43 7.64
CA SER A 143 -9.76 -20.85 7.47
C SER A 143 -9.59 -21.53 8.84
N PRO A 144 -10.07 -22.79 9.02
CA PRO A 144 -10.01 -23.49 10.31
C PRO A 144 -8.62 -23.54 10.94
N HIS A 145 -7.59 -23.65 10.10
CA HIS A 145 -6.20 -23.64 10.54
C HIS A 145 -5.82 -22.30 11.20
N LEU A 146 -6.18 -21.16 10.58
CA LEU A 146 -5.82 -19.84 11.07
C LEU A 146 -6.73 -19.36 12.21
N LEU A 147 -7.99 -19.79 12.26
CA LEU A 147 -8.87 -19.52 13.40
C LEU A 147 -8.28 -20.08 14.71
N ASN A 148 -7.69 -21.28 14.64
CA ASN A 148 -7.11 -21.97 15.79
C ASN A 148 -5.63 -21.61 16.04
N ALA A 149 -4.97 -20.90 15.13
CA ALA A 149 -3.57 -20.53 15.29
C ALA A 149 -3.37 -19.55 16.46
N PRO A 150 -2.31 -19.66 17.27
CA PRO A 150 -2.00 -18.69 18.33
C PRO A 150 -1.67 -17.31 17.73
N VAL A 151 -1.85 -16.23 18.50
CA VAL A 151 -1.58 -14.86 18.02
C VAL A 151 -0.11 -14.65 17.64
N GLY A 152 0.80 -15.34 18.34
CA GLY A 152 2.22 -15.34 18.02
C GLY A 152 2.55 -15.91 16.64
N HIS A 153 1.73 -16.81 16.11
CA HIS A 153 1.88 -17.31 14.76
C HIS A 153 1.78 -16.17 13.73
N PHE A 154 0.76 -15.31 13.83
CA PHE A 154 0.62 -14.16 12.93
C PHE A 154 1.80 -13.20 13.06
N PHE A 155 2.27 -12.97 14.29
CA PHE A 155 3.46 -12.18 14.54
C PHE A 155 4.70 -12.75 13.85
N GLN A 156 4.92 -14.06 13.97
CA GLN A 156 6.06 -14.77 13.36
C GLN A 156 6.00 -14.73 11.83
N VAL A 157 4.83 -14.98 11.25
CA VAL A 157 4.64 -14.91 9.79
C VAL A 157 4.96 -13.50 9.27
N MET A 158 4.49 -12.45 9.94
CA MET A 158 4.86 -11.08 9.58
C MET A 158 6.35 -10.78 9.78
N THR A 159 6.98 -11.39 10.77
CA THR A 159 8.39 -11.17 11.10
C THR A 159 9.33 -11.86 10.12
N ASN A 160 9.07 -13.12 9.85
CA ASN A 160 10.00 -13.99 9.10
C ASN A 160 9.60 -14.16 7.64
N GLY A 161 8.34 -13.85 7.30
CA GLY A 161 7.72 -14.25 6.04
C GLY A 161 7.24 -15.70 6.10
N PHE A 162 6.44 -16.09 5.09
CA PHE A 162 5.98 -17.46 4.93
C PHE A 162 5.62 -17.74 3.46
N GLY A 163 6.24 -18.73 2.85
CA GLY A 163 6.03 -19.04 1.43
C GLY A 163 6.32 -17.81 0.54
N ASN A 164 5.33 -17.35 -0.19
CA ASN A 164 5.44 -16.18 -1.06
C ASN A 164 5.30 -14.82 -0.32
N MET A 165 4.96 -14.85 0.95
CA MET A 165 4.89 -13.65 1.78
C MET A 165 6.26 -13.27 2.31
N TYR A 166 6.76 -12.10 1.90
CA TYR A 166 8.04 -11.56 2.40
C TYR A 166 7.95 -11.12 3.86
N SER A 167 9.10 -11.06 4.53
CA SER A 167 9.25 -10.48 5.86
C SER A 167 8.88 -8.99 5.86
N TYR A 168 8.09 -8.57 6.84
CA TYR A 168 7.74 -7.18 7.11
C TYR A 168 8.55 -6.58 8.29
N ALA A 169 9.53 -7.32 8.81
CA ALA A 169 10.30 -6.89 9.97
C ALA A 169 11.00 -5.53 9.80
N SER A 170 11.45 -5.23 8.59
CA SER A 170 12.12 -3.96 8.28
C SER A 170 11.17 -2.76 8.11
N ARG A 171 9.88 -3.01 7.88
CA ARG A 171 8.89 -1.97 7.54
C ARG A 171 7.86 -1.73 8.62
N VAL A 172 7.59 -2.75 9.45
CA VAL A 172 6.57 -2.72 10.50
C VAL A 172 7.23 -3.02 11.83
N SER A 173 7.13 -2.08 12.77
CA SER A 173 7.73 -2.24 14.10
C SER A 173 7.15 -3.46 14.84
N PRO A 174 7.87 -4.07 15.81
CA PRO A 174 7.35 -5.17 16.60
C PRO A 174 6.00 -4.86 17.25
N ALA A 175 5.86 -3.69 17.85
CA ALA A 175 4.60 -3.27 18.47
C ALA A 175 3.45 -3.16 17.45
N ASP A 176 3.71 -2.64 16.25
CA ASP A 176 2.68 -2.56 15.20
C ASP A 176 2.34 -3.94 14.64
N ARG A 177 3.28 -4.90 14.56
CA ARG A 177 2.98 -6.29 14.18
C ARG A 177 2.04 -6.95 15.18
N TRP A 178 2.22 -6.73 16.48
CA TRP A 178 1.30 -7.20 17.50
C TRP A 178 -0.09 -6.54 17.39
N ARG A 179 -0.15 -5.24 17.09
CA ARG A 179 -1.42 -4.54 16.83
C ARG A 179 -2.14 -5.08 15.59
N ILE A 180 -1.38 -5.41 14.54
CA ILE A 180 -1.95 -6.08 13.35
C ILE A 180 -2.47 -7.46 13.71
N ALA A 181 -1.73 -8.26 14.50
CA ALA A 181 -2.20 -9.56 14.95
C ALA A 181 -3.49 -9.46 15.77
N ALA A 182 -3.61 -8.43 16.61
CA ALA A 182 -4.86 -8.15 17.34
C ALA A 182 -6.00 -7.76 16.39
N TYR A 183 -5.74 -6.95 15.36
CA TYR A 183 -6.73 -6.59 14.37
C TYR A 183 -7.18 -7.79 13.51
N ILE A 184 -6.28 -8.73 13.18
CA ILE A 184 -6.64 -9.99 12.52
C ILE A 184 -7.66 -10.77 13.37
N ARG A 185 -7.51 -10.81 14.69
CA ARG A 185 -8.52 -11.40 15.58
C ARG A 185 -9.88 -10.70 15.53
N VAL A 186 -9.88 -9.38 15.36
CA VAL A 186 -11.13 -8.63 15.13
C VAL A 186 -11.78 -9.03 13.81
N LEU A 187 -11.01 -9.18 12.74
CA LEU A 187 -11.53 -9.65 11.45
C LEU A 187 -12.14 -11.04 11.57
N GLN A 188 -11.44 -11.98 12.20
CA GLN A 188 -11.94 -13.33 12.47
C GLN A 188 -13.23 -13.33 13.30
N LEU A 189 -13.29 -12.50 14.35
CA LEU A 189 -14.49 -12.35 15.17
C LEU A 189 -15.64 -11.78 14.35
N SER A 190 -15.39 -10.78 13.50
CA SER A 190 -16.44 -10.14 12.69
C SER A 190 -17.07 -11.09 11.68
N GLY A 191 -16.29 -12.05 11.15
CA GLY A 191 -16.78 -13.09 10.25
C GLY A 191 -17.63 -14.18 10.94
N HIS A 192 -17.47 -14.32 12.25
CA HIS A 192 -18.11 -15.38 13.04
C HIS A 192 -18.95 -14.84 14.23
N ALA A 193 -19.17 -13.52 14.28
CA ALA A 193 -19.91 -12.91 15.38
C ALA A 193 -21.39 -13.31 15.36
N HIS A 194 -21.92 -13.59 16.55
CA HIS A 194 -23.33 -13.82 16.77
C HIS A 194 -23.95 -12.65 17.54
N MET A 195 -25.27 -12.47 17.46
CA MET A 195 -25.96 -11.41 18.16
C MET A 195 -25.71 -11.44 19.69
N ASN A 196 -25.39 -12.62 20.24
CA ASN A 196 -25.05 -12.79 21.65
C ASN A 196 -23.70 -12.17 22.04
N ASP A 197 -22.81 -11.95 21.08
CA ASP A 197 -21.49 -11.33 21.30
C ASP A 197 -21.58 -9.80 21.40
N VAL A 198 -22.74 -9.25 20.99
CA VAL A 198 -22.99 -7.81 21.04
C VAL A 198 -23.50 -7.42 22.44
N PRO A 199 -22.91 -6.38 23.08
CA PRO A 199 -23.43 -5.86 24.33
C PRO A 199 -24.92 -5.52 24.25
N ALA A 200 -25.70 -5.81 25.29
CA ALA A 200 -27.15 -5.63 25.28
C ALA A 200 -27.56 -4.18 24.92
N SER A 201 -26.78 -3.18 25.34
CA SER A 201 -26.99 -1.76 25.03
C SER A 201 -26.90 -1.41 23.53
N GLU A 202 -26.19 -2.22 22.75
CA GLU A 202 -25.99 -1.97 21.31
C GLU A 202 -26.90 -2.85 20.44
N ARG A 203 -27.43 -3.97 20.98
CA ARG A 203 -28.34 -4.85 20.23
C ARG A 203 -29.56 -4.14 19.69
N THR A 204 -30.21 -3.33 20.51
CA THR A 204 -31.39 -2.55 20.11
C THR A 204 -31.13 -1.63 18.93
N LYS A 205 -29.93 -1.05 18.87
CA LYS A 205 -29.51 -0.20 17.74
C LYS A 205 -29.28 -1.01 16.47
N LEU A 206 -28.72 -2.21 16.58
CA LEU A 206 -28.49 -3.10 15.46
C LEU A 206 -29.82 -3.64 14.94
N GLU A 207 -30.74 -4.01 15.82
CA GLU A 207 -32.09 -4.47 15.46
C GLU A 207 -32.89 -3.36 14.76
N ALA A 208 -32.80 -2.12 15.25
CA ALA A 208 -33.44 -0.98 14.62
C ALA A 208 -32.88 -0.64 13.23
N ASN A 209 -31.58 -0.82 13.03
CA ASN A 209 -30.92 -0.60 11.74
C ASN A 209 -30.94 -1.83 10.82
N GLY A 210 -31.23 -3.00 11.38
CA GLY A 210 -31.24 -4.30 10.72
C GLY A 210 -32.61 -4.74 10.19
N THR A 211 -33.54 -3.83 9.94
CA THR A 211 -34.76 -4.18 9.19
C THR A 211 -34.31 -4.61 7.80
N PRO A 212 -34.37 -5.89 7.43
CA PRO A 212 -34.00 -6.30 6.08
C PRO A 212 -35.04 -5.69 5.15
N SER A 213 -34.62 -4.74 4.34
CA SER A 213 -35.33 -4.40 3.12
C SER A 213 -35.43 -5.69 2.31
N GLY A 214 -36.56 -6.33 2.44
CA GLY A 214 -36.84 -7.55 1.72
C GLY A 214 -36.73 -7.30 0.22
N ASN A 215 -36.27 -8.35 -0.44
CA ASN A 215 -36.32 -8.55 -1.88
C ASN A 215 -35.08 -8.07 -2.67
N SER A 216 -34.14 -8.97 -2.78
CA SER A 216 -33.36 -9.10 -4.02
C SER A 216 -33.16 -10.58 -4.32
N GLN A 217 -34.20 -11.18 -4.83
CA GLN A 217 -34.10 -12.31 -5.74
C GLN A 217 -33.46 -11.79 -7.04
N ASN A 218 -32.16 -11.80 -7.13
CA ASN A 218 -31.46 -11.79 -8.40
C ASN A 218 -30.74 -13.14 -8.52
N ALA A 219 -31.52 -14.11 -9.00
CA ALA A 219 -30.99 -15.33 -9.61
C ALA A 219 -30.07 -14.90 -10.77
N LEU A 220 -28.79 -15.23 -10.67
CA LEU A 220 -27.88 -15.24 -11.80
C LEU A 220 -28.41 -16.20 -12.86
N PRO A 221 -28.49 -15.81 -14.15
CA PRO A 221 -28.85 -16.74 -15.20
C PRO A 221 -27.75 -17.81 -15.34
N SER A 222 -28.16 -19.05 -15.29
CA SER A 222 -27.39 -20.25 -15.63
C SER A 222 -26.78 -20.06 -17.01
N ALA A 223 -25.46 -20.04 -17.11
CA ALA A 223 -24.75 -20.12 -18.38
C ALA A 223 -25.01 -21.50 -18.99
N GLY A 224 -25.75 -21.51 -20.09
CA GLY A 224 -26.07 -22.71 -20.83
C GLY A 224 -24.83 -23.41 -21.37
N ASP A 225 -24.86 -24.70 -21.17
CA ASP A 225 -24.08 -25.72 -21.84
C ASP A 225 -24.13 -25.53 -23.37
N LYS A 226 -22.98 -25.32 -23.98
CA LYS A 226 -22.77 -25.48 -25.42
C LYS A 226 -21.79 -26.61 -25.62
N SER A 227 -22.35 -27.81 -25.77
CA SER A 227 -21.73 -28.95 -26.43
C SER A 227 -21.25 -28.56 -27.82
N HIS A 228 -19.97 -28.72 -28.13
CA HIS A 228 -19.43 -28.74 -29.48
C HIS A 228 -19.30 -30.19 -29.94
N GLU A 229 -20.05 -30.48 -31.03
CA GLU A 229 -19.68 -31.49 -32.00
C GLU A 229 -18.49 -31.04 -32.85
#